data_fa252e1af8bac87a2bb117874959785e
#
_entry.id   fa252e1af8bac87a2bb117874959785e
#
_cell.length_a   1.000
_cell.length_b   1.000
_cell.length_c   1.000
_cell.angle_alpha   90.00
_cell.angle_beta   90.00
_cell.angle_gamma   90.00
#
_symmetry.space_group_name_H-M   'P 1'
#
loop_
_entity.id
_entity.type
_entity.pdbx_description
1 polymer ?
#
loop_
_entity_poly.entity_id
_entity_poly.type
_entity_poly.pdbx_seq_one_letter_code
_entity_poly.pdbx_strand_id
1 'polypeptide(L)'
;MKIILIFGPQAVGKMTIGEKVGDAFDLPLLHNHVTLDAIWPYIGWNKDTFRLSDQIRMGIFEHVAKDDSHPGIIFTFVWAFDMQEDWGYIKTIKEIFNKESHNIYFVELAADLDERIRRNTTEYRLEKKPSKRNIEFSHAELTNSAEKHRLNSYENEVQEDKYLKLDVTSLTAEESSQKIIAWINNN
;
A
#
# COMPACT_ATOMS: atom_id res chain seq x y z
N MET A 1 -1.56 -15.32 12.24
CA MET A 1 -1.32 -14.80 10.86
C MET A 1 -0.86 -13.36 10.94
N LYS A 2 0.02 -12.90 10.03
CA LYS A 2 0.49 -11.51 9.96
C LYS A 2 -0.18 -10.79 8.78
N ILE A 3 -0.85 -9.68 9.06
CA ILE A 3 -1.43 -8.80 8.05
C ILE A 3 -0.65 -7.49 8.07
N ILE A 4 0.01 -7.14 6.98
CA ILE A 4 0.85 -5.93 6.92
C ILE A 4 0.26 -4.97 5.90
N LEU A 5 -0.21 -3.83 6.35
CA LEU A 5 -0.77 -2.75 5.54
C LEU A 5 0.29 -1.67 5.35
N ILE A 6 0.88 -1.59 4.16
CA ILE A 6 1.90 -0.57 3.82
C ILE A 6 1.23 0.52 2.99
N PHE A 7 1.16 1.72 3.51
CA PHE A 7 0.51 2.85 2.86
C PHE A 7 1.38 4.11 2.81
N GLY A 8 0.91 5.10 2.09
CA GLY A 8 1.61 6.35 1.84
C GLY A 8 1.45 6.82 0.39
N PRO A 9 2.04 7.94 0.01
CA PRO A 9 1.84 8.56 -1.30
C PRO A 9 2.40 7.73 -2.45
N GLN A 10 2.06 8.13 -3.68
CA GLN A 10 2.59 7.53 -4.90
C GLN A 10 4.11 7.68 -4.94
N ALA A 11 4.77 6.67 -5.52
CA ALA A 11 6.22 6.59 -5.70
C ALA A 11 7.08 6.64 -4.41
N VAL A 12 6.49 6.50 -3.21
CA VAL A 12 7.23 6.46 -1.95
C VAL A 12 8.07 5.19 -1.74
N GLY A 13 7.82 4.11 -2.52
CA GLY A 13 8.58 2.85 -2.44
C GLY A 13 7.80 1.64 -1.90
N LYS A 14 6.49 1.78 -1.63
CA LYS A 14 5.66 0.73 -1.01
C LYS A 14 5.84 -0.67 -1.58
N MET A 15 5.84 -0.80 -2.92
CA MET A 15 5.94 -2.12 -3.57
C MET A 15 7.32 -2.75 -3.34
N THR A 16 8.40 -2.03 -3.65
CA THR A 16 9.77 -2.54 -3.52
C THR A 16 10.13 -2.88 -2.07
N ILE A 17 9.69 -2.03 -1.13
CA ILE A 17 9.87 -2.28 0.31
C ILE A 17 9.00 -3.46 0.74
N GLY A 18 7.75 -3.51 0.28
CA GLY A 18 6.81 -4.59 0.57
C GLY A 18 7.27 -5.95 0.07
N GLU A 19 7.88 -6.03 -1.13
CA GLU A 19 8.49 -7.26 -1.65
C GLU A 19 9.59 -7.78 -0.70
N LYS A 20 10.51 -6.92 -0.26
CA LYS A 20 11.59 -7.29 0.67
C LYS A 20 11.07 -7.71 2.05
N VAL A 21 10.02 -7.06 2.54
CA VAL A 21 9.34 -7.47 3.78
C VAL A 21 8.64 -8.82 3.58
N GLY A 22 8.02 -9.02 2.40
CA GLY A 22 7.41 -10.28 2.01
C GLY A 22 8.38 -11.43 1.97
N ASP A 23 9.54 -11.25 1.34
CA ASP A 23 10.61 -12.24 1.29
C ASP A 23 11.09 -12.64 2.70
N ALA A 24 11.17 -11.68 3.64
CA ALA A 24 11.63 -11.95 5.00
C ALA A 24 10.63 -12.74 5.86
N PHE A 25 9.33 -12.62 5.59
CA PHE A 25 8.26 -13.27 6.36
C PHE A 25 7.55 -14.39 5.58
N ASP A 26 7.96 -14.67 4.37
CA ASP A 26 7.29 -15.60 3.43
C ASP A 26 5.81 -15.20 3.22
N LEU A 27 5.57 -13.90 2.96
CA LEU A 27 4.24 -13.35 2.77
C LEU A 27 4.04 -12.87 1.33
N PRO A 28 2.89 -13.20 0.70
CA PRO A 28 2.55 -12.66 -0.60
C PRO A 28 2.25 -11.17 -0.52
N LEU A 29 2.71 -10.41 -1.52
CA LEU A 29 2.43 -8.99 -1.68
C LEU A 29 1.28 -8.76 -2.68
N LEU A 30 0.17 -8.23 -2.20
CA LEU A 30 -0.90 -7.68 -3.01
C LEU A 30 -0.72 -6.16 -3.12
N HIS A 31 -0.17 -5.66 -4.21
CA HIS A 31 -0.17 -4.22 -4.44
C HIS A 31 -1.42 -3.78 -5.21
N ASN A 32 -1.90 -2.56 -4.97
CA ASN A 32 -3.18 -2.09 -5.50
C ASN A 32 -3.28 -2.12 -7.05
N HIS A 33 -2.17 -2.07 -7.78
CA HIS A 33 -2.20 -2.15 -9.24
C HIS A 33 -2.47 -3.57 -9.76
N VAL A 34 -2.25 -4.63 -9.00
CA VAL A 34 -2.54 -6.01 -9.44
C VAL A 34 -3.98 -6.13 -9.92
N THR A 35 -4.93 -5.67 -9.11
CA THR A 35 -6.35 -5.75 -9.44
C THR A 35 -6.78 -4.66 -10.43
N LEU A 36 -6.23 -3.47 -10.34
CA LEU A 36 -6.52 -2.39 -11.30
C LEU A 36 -6.01 -2.75 -12.70
N ASP A 37 -4.77 -3.23 -12.83
CA ASP A 37 -4.16 -3.58 -14.11
C ASP A 37 -4.83 -4.82 -14.75
N ALA A 38 -5.51 -5.66 -13.98
CA ALA A 38 -6.34 -6.76 -14.48
C ALA A 38 -7.69 -6.30 -15.04
N ILE A 39 -8.17 -5.11 -14.72
CA ILE A 39 -9.53 -4.63 -15.05
C ILE A 39 -9.51 -3.51 -16.10
N TRP A 40 -8.68 -2.47 -15.87
CA TRP A 40 -8.71 -1.26 -16.69
C TRP A 40 -8.49 -1.49 -18.21
N PRO A 41 -7.74 -2.49 -18.69
CA PRO A 41 -7.58 -2.71 -20.12
C PRO A 41 -8.88 -3.04 -20.84
N TYR A 42 -9.88 -3.54 -20.11
CA TYR A 42 -11.16 -3.99 -20.69
C TYR A 42 -12.27 -2.94 -20.60
N ILE A 43 -12.27 -2.13 -19.53
CA ILE A 43 -13.37 -1.19 -19.28
C ILE A 43 -12.91 0.27 -19.13
N GLY A 44 -11.60 0.54 -19.25
CA GLY A 44 -11.00 1.87 -19.06
C GLY A 44 -10.90 2.30 -17.59
N TRP A 45 -10.43 3.53 -17.37
CA TRP A 45 -10.37 4.16 -16.05
C TRP A 45 -11.68 4.84 -15.72
N ASN A 46 -12.48 4.25 -14.85
CA ASN A 46 -13.78 4.78 -14.41
C ASN A 46 -14.12 4.25 -13.00
N LYS A 47 -15.28 4.66 -12.47
CA LYS A 47 -15.74 4.26 -11.13
C LYS A 47 -15.88 2.74 -10.98
N ASP A 48 -16.31 2.05 -12.04
CA ASP A 48 -16.49 0.59 -12.00
C ASP A 48 -15.15 -0.15 -11.91
N THR A 49 -14.08 0.38 -12.52
CA THR A 49 -12.72 -0.17 -12.40
C THR A 49 -12.27 -0.22 -10.94
N PHE A 50 -12.47 0.86 -10.20
CA PHE A 50 -12.14 0.93 -8.78
C PHE A 50 -13.05 0.02 -7.94
N ARG A 51 -14.35 0.07 -8.16
CA ARG A 51 -15.33 -0.77 -7.47
C ARG A 51 -15.05 -2.26 -7.64
N LEU A 52 -14.81 -2.73 -8.87
CA LEU A 52 -14.48 -4.12 -9.15
C LEU A 52 -13.13 -4.53 -8.54
N SER A 53 -12.14 -3.64 -8.61
CA SER A 53 -10.84 -3.85 -7.97
C SER A 53 -10.99 -4.05 -6.47
N ASP A 54 -11.80 -3.24 -5.80
CA ASP A 54 -12.06 -3.38 -4.36
C ASP A 54 -12.82 -4.66 -4.02
N GLN A 55 -13.79 -5.06 -4.83
CA GLN A 55 -14.50 -6.33 -4.65
C GLN A 55 -13.54 -7.53 -4.70
N ILE A 56 -12.60 -7.54 -5.66
CA ILE A 56 -11.60 -8.61 -5.76
C ILE A 56 -10.70 -8.63 -4.51
N ARG A 57 -10.23 -7.47 -4.06
CA ARG A 57 -9.38 -7.34 -2.87
C ARG A 57 -10.10 -7.83 -1.61
N MET A 58 -11.35 -7.38 -1.41
CA MET A 58 -12.15 -7.82 -0.26
C MET A 58 -12.36 -9.33 -0.27
N GLY A 59 -12.66 -9.94 -1.44
CA GLY A 59 -12.76 -11.39 -1.58
C GLY A 59 -11.47 -12.13 -1.22
N ILE A 60 -10.30 -11.58 -1.62
CA ILE A 60 -8.99 -12.13 -1.23
C ILE A 60 -8.79 -12.02 0.29
N PHE A 61 -9.07 -10.87 0.90
CA PHE A 61 -8.91 -10.66 2.34
C PHE A 61 -9.82 -11.57 3.15
N GLU A 62 -11.09 -11.71 2.75
CA GLU A 62 -12.03 -12.61 3.40
C GLU A 62 -11.61 -14.09 3.33
N HIS A 63 -11.02 -14.50 2.21
CA HIS A 63 -10.49 -15.85 2.07
C HIS A 63 -9.27 -16.06 2.95
N VAL A 64 -8.28 -15.16 2.86
CA VAL A 64 -7.05 -15.22 3.67
C VAL A 64 -7.38 -15.20 5.16
N ALA A 65 -8.33 -14.37 5.60
CA ALA A 65 -8.70 -14.27 7.01
C ALA A 65 -9.27 -15.58 7.60
N LYS A 66 -9.88 -16.42 6.77
CA LYS A 66 -10.57 -17.67 7.20
C LYS A 66 -9.71 -18.92 7.03
N ASP A 67 -8.61 -18.83 6.29
CA ASP A 67 -7.79 -20.00 5.96
C ASP A 67 -6.46 -19.95 6.70
N ASP A 68 -6.39 -20.67 7.82
CA ASP A 68 -5.19 -20.74 8.67
C ASP A 68 -3.96 -21.36 7.97
N SER A 69 -4.13 -21.94 6.77
CA SER A 69 -2.99 -22.42 5.96
C SER A 69 -2.15 -21.27 5.38
N HIS A 70 -2.72 -20.06 5.30
CA HIS A 70 -2.00 -18.87 4.85
C HIS A 70 -1.17 -18.24 5.98
N PRO A 71 0.12 -17.92 5.73
CA PRO A 71 0.96 -17.26 6.73
C PRO A 71 0.53 -15.81 7.00
N GLY A 72 -0.15 -15.19 6.05
CA GLY A 72 -0.62 -13.80 6.07
C GLY A 72 -0.58 -13.15 4.70
N ILE A 73 -0.66 -11.83 4.67
CA ILE A 73 -0.62 -11.04 3.43
C ILE A 73 -0.04 -9.65 3.69
N ILE A 74 0.67 -9.12 2.69
CA ILE A 74 1.03 -7.71 2.63
C ILE A 74 0.13 -7.03 1.61
N PHE A 75 -0.49 -5.92 1.99
CA PHE A 75 -1.26 -5.08 1.08
C PHE A 75 -0.69 -3.68 1.00
N THR A 76 -0.49 -3.14 -0.23
CA THR A 76 -0.02 -1.77 -0.41
C THR A 76 -1.05 -0.90 -1.11
N PHE A 77 -1.30 0.28 -0.56
CA PHE A 77 -2.29 1.22 -1.08
C PHE A 77 -1.89 2.68 -0.81
N VAL A 78 -2.66 3.61 -1.36
CA VAL A 78 -2.60 5.02 -1.02
C VAL A 78 -3.76 5.30 -0.07
N TRP A 79 -3.50 6.01 1.02
CA TRP A 79 -4.52 6.47 1.95
C TRP A 79 -4.56 8.00 1.92
N ALA A 80 -5.67 8.55 1.47
CA ALA A 80 -5.94 9.98 1.53
C ALA A 80 -6.68 10.29 2.84
N PHE A 81 -5.99 10.90 3.77
CA PHE A 81 -6.49 11.14 5.13
C PHE A 81 -7.61 12.20 5.19
N ASP A 82 -7.79 12.97 4.13
CA ASP A 82 -8.87 13.93 3.93
C ASP A 82 -10.12 13.31 3.26
N MET A 83 -10.09 12.00 2.91
CA MET A 83 -11.18 11.29 2.25
C MET A 83 -11.86 10.30 3.21
N GLN A 84 -13.14 10.50 3.51
CA GLN A 84 -13.89 9.60 4.41
C GLN A 84 -14.05 8.19 3.83
N GLU A 85 -14.09 8.07 2.52
CA GLU A 85 -14.16 6.79 1.81
C GLU A 85 -12.95 5.92 2.12
N ASP A 86 -11.75 6.49 2.17
CA ASP A 86 -10.52 5.77 2.48
C ASP A 86 -10.52 5.28 3.94
N TRP A 87 -11.00 6.09 4.88
CA TRP A 87 -11.19 5.65 6.26
C TRP A 87 -12.21 4.50 6.37
N GLY A 88 -13.30 4.56 5.61
CA GLY A 88 -14.28 3.48 5.49
C GLY A 88 -13.68 2.19 4.94
N TYR A 89 -12.83 2.31 3.93
CA TYR A 89 -12.11 1.19 3.33
C TYR A 89 -11.19 0.50 4.35
N ILE A 90 -10.39 1.27 5.10
CA ILE A 90 -9.51 0.73 6.15
C ILE A 90 -10.32 0.08 7.26
N LYS A 91 -11.44 0.69 7.67
CA LYS A 91 -12.34 0.10 8.66
C LYS A 91 -12.84 -1.28 8.21
N THR A 92 -13.25 -1.41 6.95
CA THR A 92 -13.69 -2.71 6.39
C THR A 92 -12.58 -3.76 6.43
N ILE A 93 -11.36 -3.41 6.03
CA ILE A 93 -10.19 -4.32 6.11
C ILE A 93 -9.97 -4.77 7.56
N LYS A 94 -9.99 -3.84 8.51
CA LYS A 94 -9.84 -4.15 9.95
C LYS A 94 -10.94 -5.11 10.43
N GLU A 95 -12.18 -4.87 10.05
CA GLU A 95 -13.30 -5.72 10.43
C GLU A 95 -13.15 -7.15 9.92
N ILE A 96 -12.65 -7.34 8.69
CA ILE A 96 -12.39 -8.67 8.11
C ILE A 96 -11.37 -9.43 8.98
N PHE A 97 -10.22 -8.84 9.26
CA PHE A 97 -9.12 -9.52 9.94
C PHE A 97 -9.30 -9.57 11.46
N ASN A 98 -9.94 -8.58 12.08
CA ASN A 98 -10.19 -8.59 13.54
C ASN A 98 -11.20 -9.66 13.97
N LYS A 99 -12.15 -10.06 13.10
CA LYS A 99 -13.08 -11.16 13.40
C LYS A 99 -12.37 -12.46 13.75
N GLU A 100 -11.22 -12.68 13.13
CA GLU A 100 -10.40 -13.89 13.31
C GLU A 100 -9.19 -13.64 14.24
N SER A 101 -9.16 -12.50 14.93
CA SER A 101 -8.09 -12.12 15.88
C SER A 101 -6.68 -12.09 15.30
N HIS A 102 -6.55 -11.67 14.05
CA HIS A 102 -5.25 -11.57 13.38
C HIS A 102 -4.49 -10.30 13.77
N ASN A 103 -3.15 -10.39 13.75
CA ASN A 103 -2.29 -9.23 13.99
C ASN A 103 -2.20 -8.36 12.74
N ILE A 104 -2.69 -7.13 12.83
CA ILE A 104 -2.60 -6.14 11.75
C ILE A 104 -1.49 -5.14 12.08
N TYR A 105 -0.50 -5.01 11.19
CA TYR A 105 0.59 -4.05 11.28
C TYR A 105 0.35 -2.93 10.26
N PHE A 106 0.33 -1.69 10.74
CA PHE A 106 0.16 -0.50 9.93
C PHE A 106 1.51 0.17 9.72
N VAL A 107 1.97 0.23 8.48
CA VAL A 107 3.25 0.83 8.11
C VAL A 107 3.01 2.01 7.17
N GLU A 108 3.16 3.22 7.67
CA GLU A 108 3.09 4.44 6.88
C GLU A 108 4.48 4.82 6.37
N LEU A 109 4.57 5.01 5.06
CA LEU A 109 5.79 5.54 4.42
C LEU A 109 5.58 6.99 4.02
N ALA A 110 6.54 7.83 4.36
CA ALA A 110 6.63 9.23 3.92
C ALA A 110 7.92 9.44 3.14
N ALA A 111 7.90 10.34 2.15
CA ALA A 111 9.09 10.84 1.48
C ALA A 111 8.80 12.19 0.85
N ASP A 112 9.84 13.02 0.71
CA ASP A 112 9.77 14.30 0.04
C ASP A 112 9.23 14.16 -1.38
N LEU A 113 8.52 15.20 -1.84
CA LEU A 113 7.90 15.21 -3.16
C LEU A 113 8.94 15.05 -4.28
N ASP A 114 10.07 15.75 -4.20
CA ASP A 114 11.14 15.70 -5.19
C ASP A 114 11.73 14.28 -5.31
N GLU A 115 11.95 13.61 -4.20
CA GLU A 115 12.41 12.22 -4.20
C GLU A 115 11.37 11.27 -4.79
N ARG A 116 10.10 11.49 -4.52
CA ARG A 116 9.00 10.71 -5.12
C ARG A 116 8.91 10.93 -6.63
N ILE A 117 9.11 12.16 -7.11
CA ILE A 117 9.18 12.48 -8.54
C ILE A 117 10.35 11.74 -9.18
N ARG A 118 11.53 11.77 -8.58
CA ARG A 118 12.71 11.04 -9.03
C ARG A 118 12.43 9.52 -9.10
N ARG A 119 11.83 8.95 -8.07
CA ARG A 119 11.46 7.51 -8.02
C ARG A 119 10.38 7.13 -9.04
N ASN A 120 9.55 8.07 -9.46
CA ASN A 120 8.43 7.81 -10.36
C ASN A 120 8.87 7.35 -11.76
N THR A 121 10.10 7.67 -12.18
CA THR A 121 10.65 7.37 -13.51
C THR A 121 11.64 6.19 -13.53
N THR A 122 11.80 5.47 -12.42
CA THR A 122 12.75 4.34 -12.36
C THR A 122 12.30 3.17 -13.24
N GLU A 123 13.25 2.53 -13.93
CA GLU A 123 13.00 1.37 -14.81
C GLU A 123 12.21 0.27 -14.10
N TYR A 124 12.61 -0.08 -12.89
CA TYR A 124 11.93 -1.09 -12.08
C TYR A 124 10.44 -0.79 -11.88
N ARG A 125 10.09 0.48 -11.58
CA ARG A 125 8.70 0.89 -11.45
C ARG A 125 7.91 0.76 -12.75
N LEU A 126 8.51 1.17 -13.87
CA LEU A 126 7.87 1.13 -15.20
C LEU A 126 7.70 -0.31 -15.72
N GLU A 127 8.61 -1.20 -15.36
CA GLU A 127 8.48 -2.63 -15.64
C GLU A 127 7.30 -3.25 -14.87
N LYS A 128 7.24 -3.01 -13.56
CA LYS A 128 6.25 -3.61 -12.65
C LYS A 128 4.85 -3.01 -12.75
N LYS A 129 4.71 -1.79 -13.30
CA LYS A 129 3.44 -1.07 -13.39
C LYS A 129 3.19 -0.56 -14.81
N PRO A 130 2.63 -1.39 -15.71
CA PRO A 130 2.37 -1.00 -17.11
C PRO A 130 1.55 0.28 -17.24
N SER A 131 0.57 0.51 -16.37
CA SER A 131 -0.26 1.73 -16.32
C SER A 131 0.54 3.01 -16.01
N LYS A 132 1.79 2.90 -15.54
CA LYS A 132 2.66 4.06 -15.22
C LYS A 132 3.72 4.35 -16.29
N ARG A 133 3.74 3.62 -17.40
CA ARG A 133 4.69 3.82 -18.52
C ARG A 133 4.48 5.13 -19.27
N ASN A 134 3.27 5.69 -19.23
CA ASN A 134 3.06 7.08 -19.66
C ASN A 134 3.58 8.01 -18.55
N ILE A 135 4.83 8.46 -18.69
CA ILE A 135 5.56 9.23 -17.68
C ILE A 135 4.87 10.59 -17.42
N GLU A 136 4.41 11.28 -18.47
CA GLU A 136 3.71 12.57 -18.33
C GLU A 136 2.43 12.41 -17.50
N PHE A 137 1.62 11.43 -17.83
CA PHE A 137 0.40 11.12 -17.09
C PHE A 137 0.71 10.71 -15.65
N SER A 138 1.70 9.84 -15.45
CA SER A 138 2.11 9.38 -14.12
C SER A 138 2.67 10.50 -13.25
N HIS A 139 3.40 11.45 -13.85
CA HIS A 139 3.91 12.64 -13.17
C HIS A 139 2.77 13.58 -12.78
N ALA A 140 1.89 13.90 -13.72
CA ALA A 140 0.73 14.75 -13.45
C ALA A 140 -0.19 14.16 -12.37
N GLU A 141 -0.42 12.85 -12.40
CA GLU A 141 -1.20 12.14 -11.36
C GLU A 141 -0.55 12.27 -9.98
N LEU A 142 0.79 12.10 -9.89
CA LEU A 142 1.53 12.18 -8.64
C LEU A 142 1.47 13.59 -8.04
N THR A 143 1.72 14.62 -8.86
CA THR A 143 1.72 16.02 -8.42
C THR A 143 0.32 16.51 -8.07
N ASN A 144 -0.67 16.28 -8.94
CA ASN A 144 -2.07 16.62 -8.67
C ASN A 144 -2.61 15.93 -7.41
N SER A 145 -2.25 14.67 -7.19
CA SER A 145 -2.68 13.95 -5.99
C SER A 145 -2.03 14.51 -4.72
N ALA A 146 -0.76 14.92 -4.80
CA ALA A 146 -0.06 15.56 -3.68
C ALA A 146 -0.61 16.96 -3.34
N GLU A 147 -1.10 17.70 -4.34
CA GLU A 147 -1.72 19.01 -4.14
C GLU A 147 -3.15 18.92 -3.60
N LYS A 148 -3.92 17.91 -4.04
CA LYS A 148 -5.35 17.80 -3.73
C LYS A 148 -5.63 17.05 -2.44
N HIS A 149 -4.77 16.11 -2.07
CA HIS A 149 -5.01 15.19 -0.97
C HIS A 149 -3.86 15.16 0.03
N ARG A 150 -4.22 14.98 1.27
CA ARG A 150 -3.27 14.72 2.33
C ARG A 150 -2.99 13.22 2.40
N LEU A 151 -1.82 12.81 1.91
CA LEU A 151 -1.43 11.41 1.72
C LEU A 151 -0.52 10.85 2.82
N ASN A 152 -0.28 11.66 3.87
CA ASN A 152 0.36 11.23 5.11
C ASN A 152 -0.46 11.76 6.30
N SER A 153 -0.42 11.00 7.39
CA SER A 153 -1.12 11.34 8.64
C SER A 153 -0.53 12.58 9.32
N TYR A 154 -1.35 13.26 10.10
CA TYR A 154 -0.83 14.14 11.15
C TYR A 154 -0.26 13.31 12.32
N GLU A 155 0.43 13.98 13.21
CA GLU A 155 0.90 13.35 14.45
C GLU A 155 -0.30 12.84 15.27
N ASN A 156 -0.20 11.60 15.74
CA ASN A 156 -1.24 10.92 16.54
C ASN A 156 -2.62 10.77 15.83
N GLU A 157 -2.69 10.86 14.50
CA GLU A 157 -3.95 10.67 13.78
C GLU A 157 -4.30 9.19 13.58
N VAL A 158 -3.30 8.34 13.37
CA VAL A 158 -3.48 6.89 13.26
C VAL A 158 -3.38 6.29 14.66
N GLN A 159 -4.53 5.81 15.20
CA GLN A 159 -4.69 5.30 16.55
C GLN A 159 -4.69 3.76 16.57
N GLU A 160 -3.63 3.16 15.98
CA GLU A 160 -3.49 1.70 15.92
C GLU A 160 -2.35 1.23 16.82
N ASP A 161 -2.55 0.15 17.57
CA ASP A 161 -1.56 -0.37 18.53
C ASP A 161 -0.24 -0.74 17.85
N LYS A 162 -0.32 -1.30 16.62
CA LYS A 162 0.84 -1.70 15.81
C LYS A 162 0.97 -0.77 14.61
N TYR A 163 1.38 0.46 14.87
CA TYR A 163 1.60 1.49 13.87
C TYR A 163 3.04 1.99 13.85
N LEU A 164 3.63 2.03 12.66
CA LEU A 164 4.94 2.61 12.37
C LEU A 164 4.81 3.65 11.26
N LYS A 165 5.29 4.87 11.49
CA LYS A 165 5.52 5.88 10.46
C LYS A 165 7.01 6.02 10.19
N LEU A 166 7.43 5.86 8.93
CA LEU A 166 8.82 5.88 8.52
C LEU A 166 9.03 6.85 7.35
N ASP A 167 9.89 7.85 7.58
CA ASP A 167 10.40 8.68 6.50
C ASP A 167 11.50 7.91 5.75
N VAL A 168 11.29 7.71 4.45
CA VAL A 168 12.19 6.96 3.57
C VAL A 168 12.84 7.84 2.51
N THR A 169 12.84 9.17 2.67
CA THR A 169 13.41 10.12 1.72
C THR A 169 14.85 9.77 1.41
N SER A 170 15.67 9.59 2.44
CA SER A 170 17.12 9.31 2.33
C SER A 170 17.47 7.81 2.44
N LEU A 171 16.47 6.94 2.60
CA LEU A 171 16.71 5.52 2.80
C LEU A 171 16.59 4.75 1.48
N THR A 172 17.41 3.74 1.32
CA THR A 172 17.24 2.70 0.30
C THR A 172 16.04 1.81 0.65
N ALA A 173 15.56 1.04 -0.32
CA ALA A 173 14.50 0.04 -0.07
C ALA A 173 14.97 -1.06 0.92
N GLU A 174 16.26 -1.40 0.87
CA GLU A 174 16.88 -2.36 1.79
C GLU A 174 16.86 -1.84 3.24
N GLU A 175 17.40 -0.66 3.49
CA GLU A 175 17.41 -0.05 4.82
C GLU A 175 16.00 0.16 5.37
N SER A 176 15.06 0.56 4.51
CA SER A 176 13.66 0.74 4.89
C SER A 176 13.01 -0.58 5.29
N SER A 177 13.20 -1.64 4.51
CA SER A 177 12.65 -2.97 4.82
C SER A 177 13.24 -3.55 6.10
N GLN A 178 14.55 -3.41 6.33
CA GLN A 178 15.20 -3.86 7.56
C GLN A 178 14.64 -3.18 8.81
N LYS A 179 14.38 -1.87 8.76
CA LYS A 179 13.74 -1.14 9.87
C LYS A 179 12.33 -1.67 10.15
N ILE A 180 11.53 -1.90 9.09
CA ILE A 180 10.16 -2.43 9.22
C ILE A 180 10.18 -3.87 9.77
N ILE A 181 11.05 -4.74 9.25
CA ILE A 181 11.20 -6.12 9.70
C ILE A 181 11.59 -6.16 11.19
N ALA A 182 12.58 -5.36 11.57
CA ALA A 182 13.02 -5.26 12.97
C ALA A 182 11.88 -4.78 13.88
N TRP A 183 11.10 -3.79 13.43
CA TRP A 183 9.96 -3.30 14.19
C TRP A 183 8.85 -4.37 14.31
N ILE A 184 8.48 -5.06 13.23
CA ILE A 184 7.47 -6.15 13.26
C ILE A 184 7.89 -7.28 14.22
N ASN A 185 9.18 -7.63 14.26
CA ASN A 185 9.67 -8.70 15.13
C ASN A 185 9.64 -8.34 16.63
N ASN A 186 9.56 -7.05 16.96
CA ASN A 186 9.52 -6.55 18.33
C ASN A 186 8.10 -6.21 18.81
N ASN A 187 7.06 -6.35 17.96
CA ASN A 187 5.66 -6.01 18.24
C ASN A 187 4.70 -7.14 17.82
#